data_df8935185147e939187a497ba8667ec4
#
_entry.id   df8935185147e939187a497ba8667ec4
#
_cell.length_a   1.000
_cell.length_b   1.000
_cell.length_c   1.000
_cell.angle_alpha   90.00
_cell.angle_beta   90.00
_cell.angle_gamma   90.00
#
_symmetry.space_group_name_H-M   'P 1'
#
loop_
_entity.id
_entity.type
_entity.pdbx_description
1 polymer ?
#
loop_
_entity_poly.entity_id
_entity_poly.type
_entity_poly.pdbx_seq_one_letter_code
_entity_poly.pdbx_strand_id
1 'polypeptide(L)'
;MPDLVVTGKALGGGMPVSACIGKGHVMKAWGAPGGEAIHTSTFLGHPLACAAALAALEVIENEQLAERAVRVGEPFRDRLRTRLAEHACVRGVRGMGLMLGIELDGGARALRLVRKLLERGYLVLPAGRDARVLSLTPPLSIDEELLEGFAAALDEALAQDGP
;
A
#
# COMPACT_ATOMS: atom_id res chain seq x y z
N MET A 1 3.59 16.70 13.37
CA MET A 1 3.54 16.92 11.90
C MET A 1 4.97 16.86 11.39
N PRO A 2 5.30 16.08 10.36
CA PRO A 2 6.67 15.99 9.85
C PRO A 2 7.14 17.32 9.24
N ASP A 3 8.45 17.48 9.09
CA ASP A 3 9.05 18.66 8.47
C ASP A 3 9.09 18.55 6.94
N LEU A 4 9.17 17.30 6.45
CA LEU A 4 9.13 16.97 5.02
C LEU A 4 8.20 15.77 4.79
N VAL A 5 7.43 15.81 3.72
CA VAL A 5 6.60 14.71 3.21
C VAL A 5 7.01 14.43 1.78
N VAL A 6 7.38 13.19 1.50
CA VAL A 6 7.66 12.72 0.13
C VAL A 6 6.56 11.76 -0.28
N THR A 7 5.93 12.02 -1.40
CA THR A 7 4.82 11.23 -1.93
C THR A 7 4.99 10.96 -3.42
N GLY A 8 4.37 9.88 -3.91
CA GLY A 8 4.45 9.47 -5.30
C GLY A 8 3.51 8.30 -5.57
N LYS A 9 3.83 7.44 -6.52
CA LYS A 9 3.04 6.25 -6.89
C LYS A 9 1.58 6.61 -7.18
N ALA A 10 0.66 6.26 -6.27
CA ALA A 10 -0.77 6.53 -6.41
C ALA A 10 -1.12 8.02 -6.53
N LEU A 11 -0.24 8.94 -6.13
CA LEU A 11 -0.46 10.38 -6.27
C LEU A 11 -0.86 10.77 -7.70
N GLY A 12 -0.23 10.16 -8.69
CA GLY A 12 -0.47 10.49 -10.10
C GLY A 12 -1.68 9.85 -10.75
N GLY A 13 -2.47 9.03 -10.02
CA GLY A 13 -3.62 8.35 -10.61
C GLY A 13 -3.27 7.48 -11.83
N GLY A 14 -2.05 6.93 -11.89
CA GLY A 14 -1.51 6.16 -13.02
C GLY A 14 -0.47 6.92 -13.84
N MET A 15 -0.34 8.24 -13.67
CA MET A 15 0.73 9.03 -14.30
C MET A 15 1.96 9.13 -13.39
N PRO A 16 3.19 9.07 -13.94
CA PRO A 16 4.41 9.19 -13.15
C PRO A 16 4.57 10.61 -12.60
N VAL A 17 4.38 10.77 -11.30
CA VAL A 17 4.61 12.01 -10.57
C VAL A 17 5.02 11.71 -9.14
N SER A 18 5.86 12.56 -8.58
CA SER A 18 6.20 12.57 -7.17
C SER A 18 6.33 14.01 -6.68
N ALA A 19 6.14 14.20 -5.40
CA ALA A 19 6.27 15.51 -4.76
C ALA A 19 7.05 15.41 -3.45
N CYS A 20 7.84 16.44 -3.16
CA CYS A 20 8.43 16.68 -1.85
C CYS A 20 7.86 17.98 -1.32
N ILE A 21 7.15 17.90 -0.21
CA ILE A 21 6.45 19.02 0.42
C ILE A 21 7.09 19.27 1.77
N GLY A 22 7.48 20.50 2.06
CA GLY A 22 8.15 20.83 3.31
C GLY A 22 7.73 22.15 3.91
N LYS A 23 8.02 22.32 5.20
CA LYS A 23 7.85 23.60 5.89
C LYS A 23 8.77 24.64 5.22
N GLY A 24 8.28 25.89 5.07
CA GLY A 24 8.97 26.93 4.33
C GLY A 24 10.43 27.17 4.78
N HIS A 25 10.71 27.10 6.09
CA HIS A 25 12.08 27.26 6.60
C HIS A 25 13.01 26.09 6.22
N VAL A 26 12.48 24.87 6.12
CA VAL A 26 13.23 23.70 5.69
C VAL A 26 13.51 23.78 4.19
N MET A 27 12.47 24.11 3.40
CA MET A 27 12.63 24.24 1.94
C MET A 27 13.58 25.38 1.53
N LYS A 28 13.71 26.44 2.33
CA LYS A 28 14.68 27.50 2.11
C LYS A 28 16.14 27.03 2.21
N ALA A 29 16.41 25.94 2.93
CA ALA A 29 17.75 25.36 3.01
C ALA A 29 18.22 24.73 1.69
N TRP A 30 17.30 24.49 0.74
CA TRP A 30 17.63 24.07 -0.62
C TRP A 30 18.49 25.12 -1.37
N GLY A 31 18.44 26.36 -0.93
CA GLY A 31 19.16 27.49 -1.51
C GLY A 31 18.33 28.27 -2.53
N ALA A 32 18.82 29.46 -2.86
CA ALA A 32 18.25 30.26 -3.94
C ALA A 32 19.00 29.92 -5.24
N PRO A 33 18.28 29.72 -6.36
CA PRO A 33 18.92 29.48 -7.64
C PRO A 33 19.68 30.76 -8.06
N GLY A 34 20.95 30.61 -8.29
CA GLY A 34 21.83 31.69 -8.83
C GLY A 34 21.63 31.90 -10.34
N GLY A 35 20.39 31.69 -10.85
CA GLY A 35 20.06 31.76 -12.28
C GLY A 35 19.90 30.40 -12.95
N GLU A 36 20.40 29.33 -12.35
CA GLU A 36 20.21 27.96 -12.82
C GLU A 36 19.33 27.14 -11.85
N ALA A 37 18.57 26.17 -12.37
CA ALA A 37 17.77 25.28 -11.53
C ALA A 37 18.69 24.38 -10.69
N ILE A 38 18.55 24.42 -9.37
CA ILE A 38 19.32 23.58 -8.44
C ILE A 38 19.05 22.09 -8.68
N HIS A 39 17.81 21.78 -9.06
CA HIS A 39 17.37 20.43 -9.43
C HIS A 39 16.40 20.51 -10.60
N THR A 40 16.57 19.63 -11.57
CA THR A 40 15.68 19.54 -12.74
C THR A 40 15.52 18.11 -13.20
N SER A 41 14.40 17.82 -13.85
CA SER A 41 14.18 16.61 -14.61
C SER A 41 13.29 16.90 -15.81
N THR A 42 13.35 16.05 -16.84
CA THR A 42 12.61 16.22 -18.10
C THR A 42 11.10 16.40 -17.87
N PHE A 43 10.55 15.71 -16.87
CA PHE A 43 9.11 15.71 -16.57
C PHE A 43 8.74 16.49 -15.31
N LEU A 44 9.63 17.36 -14.82
CA LEU A 44 9.35 18.20 -13.66
C LEU A 44 8.14 19.11 -13.95
N GLY A 45 7.08 18.98 -13.13
CA GLY A 45 5.86 19.76 -13.29
C GLY A 45 5.05 19.43 -14.56
N HIS A 46 5.14 18.20 -15.06
CA HIS A 46 4.44 17.79 -16.27
C HIS A 46 2.93 18.05 -16.15
N PRO A 47 2.30 18.84 -17.04
CA PRO A 47 0.92 19.31 -16.86
C PRO A 47 -0.12 18.18 -16.74
N LEU A 48 -0.02 17.14 -17.56
CA LEU A 48 -0.93 15.99 -17.51
C LEU A 48 -0.77 15.21 -16.19
N ALA A 49 0.47 15.01 -15.72
CA ALA A 49 0.70 14.32 -14.46
C ALA A 49 0.19 15.14 -13.26
N CYS A 50 0.35 16.46 -13.31
CA CYS A 50 -0.19 17.35 -12.28
C CYS A 50 -1.71 17.37 -12.29
N ALA A 51 -2.35 17.41 -13.46
CA ALA A 51 -3.81 17.34 -13.60
C ALA A 51 -4.36 16.00 -13.07
N ALA A 52 -3.71 14.89 -13.41
CA ALA A 52 -4.08 13.57 -12.89
C ALA A 52 -3.91 13.49 -11.35
N ALA A 53 -2.84 14.07 -10.81
CA ALA A 53 -2.63 14.13 -9.36
C ALA A 53 -3.71 14.95 -8.65
N LEU A 54 -4.11 16.09 -9.20
CA LEU A 54 -5.19 16.90 -8.65
C LEU A 54 -6.50 16.13 -8.64
N ALA A 55 -6.87 15.50 -9.76
CA ALA A 55 -8.07 14.68 -9.86
C ALA A 55 -8.06 13.51 -8.85
N ALA A 56 -6.91 12.84 -8.67
CA ALA A 56 -6.77 11.78 -7.69
C ALA A 56 -6.98 12.28 -6.25
N LEU A 57 -6.44 13.45 -5.91
CA LEU A 57 -6.65 14.08 -4.60
C LEU A 57 -8.10 14.47 -4.38
N GLU A 58 -8.76 15.07 -5.39
CA GLU A 58 -10.19 15.42 -5.33
C GLU A 58 -11.07 14.19 -5.06
N VAL A 59 -10.78 13.05 -5.70
CA VAL A 59 -11.50 11.79 -5.45
C VAL A 59 -11.26 11.31 -4.01
N ILE A 60 -10.01 11.32 -3.53
CA ILE A 60 -9.68 10.92 -2.15
C ILE A 60 -10.47 11.76 -1.14
N GLU A 61 -10.53 13.06 -1.33
CA GLU A 61 -11.25 13.98 -0.43
C GLU A 61 -12.77 13.83 -0.55
N ASN A 62 -13.33 13.87 -1.74
CA ASN A 62 -14.77 13.83 -1.98
C ASN A 62 -15.41 12.52 -1.55
N GLU A 63 -14.73 11.40 -1.76
CA GLU A 63 -15.20 10.06 -1.37
C GLU A 63 -14.73 9.66 0.04
N GLN A 64 -14.02 10.53 0.76
CA GLN A 64 -13.51 10.28 2.11
C GLN A 64 -12.74 8.94 2.18
N LEU A 65 -11.87 8.69 1.20
CA LEU A 65 -11.21 7.39 1.05
C LEU A 65 -10.24 7.09 2.19
N ALA A 66 -9.66 8.08 2.84
CA ALA A 66 -8.80 7.90 4.00
C ALA A 66 -9.60 7.35 5.20
N GLU A 67 -10.76 7.95 5.48
CA GLU A 67 -11.69 7.51 6.53
C GLU A 67 -12.28 6.14 6.19
N ARG A 68 -12.62 5.92 4.92
CA ARG A 68 -13.08 4.62 4.44
C ARG A 68 -12.03 3.53 4.66
N ALA A 69 -10.77 3.81 4.38
CA ALA A 69 -9.68 2.85 4.59
C ALA A 69 -9.59 2.39 6.05
N VAL A 70 -9.79 3.29 7.01
CA VAL A 70 -9.84 2.94 8.44
C VAL A 70 -11.10 2.14 8.76
N ARG A 71 -12.27 2.63 8.34
CA ARG A 71 -13.57 2.01 8.62
C ARG A 71 -13.67 0.57 8.10
N VAL A 72 -13.10 0.29 6.93
CA VAL A 72 -13.12 -1.04 6.30
C VAL A 72 -11.92 -1.88 6.77
N GLY A 73 -10.73 -1.28 6.81
CA GLY A 73 -9.48 -2.00 7.01
C GLY A 73 -9.27 -2.48 8.45
N GLU A 74 -9.66 -1.70 9.45
CA GLU A 74 -9.49 -2.09 10.85
C GLU A 74 -10.33 -3.34 11.19
N PRO A 75 -11.65 -3.40 10.90
CA PRO A 75 -12.43 -4.61 11.13
C PRO A 75 -11.94 -5.79 10.27
N PHE A 76 -11.53 -5.56 9.03
CA PHE A 76 -10.98 -6.61 8.17
C PHE A 76 -9.69 -7.20 8.74
N ARG A 77 -8.77 -6.35 9.23
CA ARG A 77 -7.55 -6.81 9.92
C ARG A 77 -7.88 -7.71 11.10
N ASP A 78 -8.86 -7.34 11.92
CA ASP A 78 -9.21 -8.09 13.12
C ASP A 78 -9.90 -9.43 12.75
N ARG A 79 -10.73 -9.47 11.70
CA ARG A 79 -11.25 -10.72 11.13
C ARG A 79 -10.14 -11.62 10.59
N LEU A 80 -9.16 -11.05 9.87
CA LEU A 80 -7.99 -11.81 9.41
C LEU A 80 -7.22 -12.42 10.57
N ARG A 81 -6.98 -11.67 11.64
CA ARG A 81 -6.30 -12.19 12.84
C ARG A 81 -7.03 -13.40 13.42
N THR A 82 -8.35 -13.30 13.55
CA THR A 82 -9.17 -14.39 14.08
C THR A 82 -9.16 -15.60 13.15
N ARG A 83 -9.37 -15.41 11.85
CA ARG A 83 -9.41 -16.48 10.86
C ARG A 83 -8.10 -17.24 10.74
N LEU A 84 -6.99 -16.52 10.82
CA LEU A 84 -5.66 -17.09 10.62
C LEU A 84 -4.99 -17.57 11.92
N ALA A 85 -5.64 -17.45 13.07
CA ALA A 85 -5.06 -17.73 14.40
C ALA A 85 -4.62 -19.20 14.56
N GLU A 86 -5.30 -20.14 13.90
CA GLU A 86 -4.99 -21.59 14.02
C GLU A 86 -3.83 -22.04 13.11
N HIS A 87 -3.41 -21.20 12.16
CA HIS A 87 -2.27 -21.51 11.31
C HIS A 87 -0.95 -21.18 11.99
N ALA A 88 -0.26 -22.19 12.52
CA ALA A 88 1.00 -22.03 13.27
C ALA A 88 2.11 -21.31 12.47
N CYS A 89 2.04 -21.33 11.14
CA CYS A 89 2.96 -20.61 10.27
C CYS A 89 2.68 -19.10 10.17
N VAL A 90 1.51 -18.62 10.62
CA VAL A 90 1.17 -17.20 10.68
C VAL A 90 1.68 -16.61 11.98
N ARG A 91 2.61 -15.67 11.90
CA ARG A 91 3.22 -14.99 13.05
C ARG A 91 2.45 -13.75 13.50
N GLY A 92 1.64 -13.19 12.62
CA GLY A 92 0.80 -12.05 12.95
C GLY A 92 0.23 -11.32 11.75
N VAL A 93 -0.79 -10.52 12.01
CA VAL A 93 -1.39 -9.60 11.05
C VAL A 93 -1.28 -8.20 11.62
N ARG A 94 -0.68 -7.27 10.88
CA ARG A 94 -0.46 -5.88 11.30
C ARG A 94 -0.70 -4.91 10.17
N GLY A 95 -0.87 -3.65 10.52
CA GLY A 95 -1.05 -2.55 9.56
C GLY A 95 -2.05 -1.53 10.05
N MET A 96 -2.37 -0.59 9.20
CA MET A 96 -3.31 0.50 9.43
C MET A 96 -4.19 0.70 8.20
N GLY A 97 -5.48 0.86 8.40
CA GLY A 97 -6.44 0.92 7.30
C GLY A 97 -6.31 -0.30 6.38
N LEU A 98 -6.25 -0.06 5.08
CA LEU A 98 -6.10 -1.12 4.06
C LEU A 98 -4.64 -1.47 3.74
N MET A 99 -3.67 -0.84 4.39
CA MET A 99 -2.26 -1.24 4.27
C MET A 99 -1.93 -2.29 5.33
N LEU A 100 -2.01 -3.56 4.97
CA LEU A 100 -1.86 -4.68 5.90
C LEU A 100 -0.70 -5.58 5.50
N GLY A 101 -0.12 -6.23 6.51
CA GLY A 101 0.91 -7.24 6.33
C GLY A 101 0.59 -8.49 7.15
N ILE A 102 0.66 -9.65 6.50
CA ILE A 102 0.52 -10.96 7.13
C ILE A 102 1.90 -11.57 7.22
N GLU A 103 2.46 -11.67 8.41
CA GLU A 103 3.78 -12.22 8.64
C GLU A 103 3.72 -13.73 8.80
N LEU A 104 4.56 -14.42 8.05
CA LEU A 104 4.68 -15.87 8.03
C LEU A 104 5.99 -16.33 8.69
N ASP A 105 6.14 -17.60 8.91
CA ASP A 105 7.34 -18.23 9.48
C ASP A 105 8.55 -18.17 8.55
N GLY A 106 8.35 -18.01 7.22
CA GLY A 106 9.46 -17.92 6.27
C GLY A 106 9.08 -17.38 4.88
N GLY A 107 10.09 -16.82 4.19
CA GLY A 107 9.91 -16.25 2.85
C GLY A 107 9.59 -17.29 1.78
N ALA A 108 10.11 -18.51 1.90
CA ALA A 108 9.79 -19.59 0.97
C ALA A 108 8.29 -19.93 0.97
N ARG A 109 7.68 -19.97 2.15
CA ARG A 109 6.22 -20.16 2.31
C ARG A 109 5.46 -18.98 1.71
N ALA A 110 5.88 -17.75 2.01
CA ALA A 110 5.24 -16.55 1.44
C ALA A 110 5.23 -16.60 -0.09
N LEU A 111 6.32 -16.98 -0.72
CA LEU A 111 6.40 -17.10 -2.19
C LEU A 111 5.49 -18.21 -2.75
N ARG A 112 5.36 -19.35 -2.05
CA ARG A 112 4.41 -20.40 -2.46
C ARG A 112 2.98 -19.90 -2.38
N LEU A 113 2.63 -19.21 -1.28
CA LEU A 113 1.28 -18.63 -1.09
C LEU A 113 0.97 -17.54 -2.12
N VAL A 114 1.94 -16.68 -2.45
CA VAL A 114 1.78 -15.69 -3.54
C VAL A 114 1.38 -16.37 -4.85
N ARG A 115 2.02 -17.50 -5.21
CA ARG A 115 1.69 -18.27 -6.43
C ARG A 115 0.29 -18.87 -6.34
N LYS A 116 -0.04 -19.52 -5.22
CA LYS A 116 -1.37 -20.12 -5.00
C LYS A 116 -2.49 -19.08 -5.04
N LEU A 117 -2.24 -17.89 -4.49
CA LEU A 117 -3.20 -16.78 -4.51
C LEU A 117 -3.34 -16.21 -5.92
N LEU A 118 -2.25 -16.08 -6.67
CA LEU A 118 -2.28 -15.65 -8.06
C LEU A 118 -3.13 -16.59 -8.94
N GLU A 119 -3.00 -17.91 -8.76
CA GLU A 119 -3.82 -18.91 -9.44
C GLU A 119 -5.32 -18.77 -9.11
N ARG A 120 -5.65 -18.18 -7.97
CA ARG A 120 -7.01 -17.86 -7.53
C ARG A 120 -7.47 -16.43 -7.90
N GLY A 121 -6.65 -15.70 -8.65
CA GLY A 121 -6.96 -14.34 -9.11
C GLY A 121 -6.58 -13.22 -8.14
N TYR A 122 -5.83 -13.50 -7.07
CA TYR A 122 -5.39 -12.49 -6.11
C TYR A 122 -3.92 -12.12 -6.29
N LEU A 123 -3.67 -10.83 -6.56
CA LEU A 123 -2.34 -10.26 -6.66
C LEU A 123 -1.88 -9.76 -5.28
N VAL A 124 -0.90 -10.41 -4.70
CA VAL A 124 -0.22 -9.98 -3.48
C VAL A 124 1.28 -10.01 -3.68
N LEU A 125 2.01 -9.22 -2.91
CA LEU A 125 3.47 -9.14 -3.01
C LEU A 125 4.13 -9.60 -1.72
N PRO A 126 5.27 -10.32 -1.83
CA PRO A 126 6.10 -10.57 -0.68
C PRO A 126 6.79 -9.28 -0.24
N ALA A 127 6.92 -9.08 1.06
CA ALA A 127 7.53 -7.91 1.67
C ALA A 127 8.37 -8.27 2.90
N GLY A 128 9.03 -7.24 3.46
CA GLY A 128 9.97 -7.42 4.56
C GLY A 128 11.34 -7.88 4.10
N ARG A 129 12.32 -7.85 5.03
CA ARG A 129 13.74 -8.13 4.70
C ARG A 129 13.91 -9.53 4.10
N ASP A 130 13.18 -10.52 4.64
CA ASP A 130 13.32 -11.94 4.27
C ASP A 130 12.14 -12.41 3.40
N ALA A 131 11.41 -11.47 2.78
CA ALA A 131 10.22 -11.72 1.95
C ALA A 131 9.12 -12.57 2.64
N ARG A 132 9.07 -12.58 3.99
CA ARG A 132 8.16 -13.42 4.78
C ARG A 132 6.81 -12.77 5.11
N VAL A 133 6.54 -11.58 4.59
CA VAL A 133 5.29 -10.85 4.79
C VAL A 133 4.50 -10.84 3.49
N LEU A 134 3.25 -11.24 3.52
CA LEU A 134 2.31 -10.94 2.43
C LEU A 134 1.82 -9.51 2.60
N SER A 135 2.13 -8.65 1.65
CA SER A 135 1.72 -7.25 1.65
C SER A 135 0.40 -7.07 0.94
N LEU A 136 -0.57 -6.48 1.62
CA LEU A 136 -1.87 -6.12 1.09
C LEU A 136 -1.96 -4.60 0.99
N THR A 137 -2.15 -4.10 -0.21
CA THR A 137 -2.31 -2.68 -0.52
C THR A 137 -3.35 -2.51 -1.61
N PRO A 138 -4.60 -2.94 -1.35
CA PRO A 138 -5.66 -2.83 -2.36
C PRO A 138 -6.03 -1.36 -2.59
N PRO A 139 -6.76 -1.06 -3.68
CA PRO A 139 -7.35 0.27 -3.87
C PRO A 139 -8.18 0.70 -2.67
N LEU A 140 -8.15 1.99 -2.31
CA LEU A 140 -8.95 2.50 -1.19
C LEU A 140 -10.46 2.33 -1.39
N SER A 141 -10.88 2.20 -2.65
CA SER A 141 -12.27 1.97 -3.08
C SER A 141 -12.66 0.50 -3.21
N ILE A 142 -11.78 -0.44 -2.83
CA ILE A 142 -12.04 -1.88 -2.97
C ILE A 142 -13.38 -2.30 -2.35
N ASP A 143 -14.09 -3.20 -3.00
CA ASP A 143 -15.30 -3.80 -2.44
C ASP A 143 -14.96 -4.76 -1.30
N GLU A 144 -15.75 -4.69 -0.22
CA GLU A 144 -15.52 -5.52 0.97
C GLU A 144 -15.66 -7.02 0.69
N GLU A 145 -16.51 -7.40 -0.27
CA GLU A 145 -16.65 -8.79 -0.73
C GLU A 145 -15.35 -9.37 -1.29
N LEU A 146 -14.55 -8.55 -1.99
CA LEU A 146 -13.25 -8.97 -2.50
C LEU A 146 -12.23 -9.19 -1.38
N LEU A 147 -12.31 -8.42 -0.30
CA LEU A 147 -11.48 -8.61 0.88
C LEU A 147 -11.83 -9.92 1.59
N GLU A 148 -13.12 -10.21 1.74
CA GLU A 148 -13.57 -11.48 2.35
C GLU A 148 -13.25 -12.68 1.46
N GLY A 149 -13.40 -12.57 0.16
CA GLY A 149 -12.98 -13.58 -0.80
C GLY A 149 -11.48 -13.87 -0.73
N PHE A 150 -10.67 -12.82 -0.61
CA PHE A 150 -9.23 -12.97 -0.38
C PHE A 150 -8.94 -13.71 0.94
N ALA A 151 -9.61 -13.34 2.02
CA ALA A 151 -9.39 -13.96 3.33
C ALA A 151 -9.70 -15.47 3.29
N ALA A 152 -10.78 -15.86 2.61
CA ALA A 152 -11.14 -17.26 2.41
C ALA A 152 -10.09 -18.00 1.55
N ALA A 153 -9.69 -17.40 0.43
CA ALA A 153 -8.70 -17.99 -0.46
C ALA A 153 -7.33 -18.18 0.21
N LEU A 154 -6.92 -17.24 1.08
CA LEU A 154 -5.68 -17.34 1.84
C LEU A 154 -5.76 -18.47 2.89
N ASP A 155 -6.86 -18.56 3.62
CA ASP A 155 -7.11 -19.59 4.62
C ASP A 155 -7.02 -21.00 4.01
N GLU A 156 -7.70 -21.21 2.87
CA GLU A 156 -7.61 -22.45 2.10
C GLU A 156 -6.18 -22.73 1.59
N ALA A 157 -5.49 -21.70 1.09
CA ALA A 157 -4.12 -21.85 0.58
C ALA A 157 -3.14 -22.24 1.69
N LEU A 158 -3.32 -21.70 2.90
CA LEU A 158 -2.54 -22.06 4.10
C LEU A 158 -2.82 -23.49 4.53
N ALA A 159 -4.09 -23.90 4.58
CA ALA A 159 -4.48 -25.29 4.92
C ALA A 159 -3.86 -26.31 3.96
N GLN A 160 -3.66 -25.95 2.70
CA GLN A 160 -3.06 -26.79 1.65
C GLN A 160 -1.53 -26.70 1.58
N ASP A 161 -0.89 -25.80 2.36
CA ASP A 161 0.56 -25.62 2.23
C ASP A 161 1.39 -26.61 3.05
N GLY A 162 0.77 -27.32 3.97
CA GLY A 162 1.43 -28.28 4.84
C GLY A 162 2.44 -27.65 5.82
N PRO A 163 3.02 -28.44 6.67
CA PRO A 163 4.07 -28.01 7.60
C PRO A 163 5.37 -27.59 6.91
#